data_469ff931a90e863d99882ad2e26ac5e7
#
_entry.id   469ff931a90e863d99882ad2e26ac5e7
#
_cell.length_a   1.000
_cell.length_b   1.000
_cell.length_c   1.000
_cell.angle_alpha   90.00
_cell.angle_beta   90.00
_cell.angle_gamma   90.00
#
_symmetry.space_group_name_H-M   'P 1'
#
loop_
_entity.id
_entity.type
_entity.pdbx_description
1 polymer ?
#
loop_
_entity_poly.entity_id
_entity_poly.type
_entity_poly.pdbx_seq_one_letter_code
_entity_poly.pdbx_strand_id
1 'polypeptide(L)'
;MGEKSAVELFGSWAEMGKDEGMEKGHSPSVDFMISKAVTKLSDGFSAIDVGCGNGWAVRRLSSQEGCKGCAGVDGSESMIEKARGIDPDGNYACQRLPDWQPEGKVDLVISMEFMYYLEDPLGFLSDLNRHWLKEGGIIAIGIDHYVENPVSISWPDSLGVPMATMTIQEWLDGLEDAGFNEVEHHQTGAREDWEGTLVLIGRK
;
A
#
# COMPACT_ATOMS: atom_id res chain seq x y z
N MET A 1 -24.70 -5.72 14.05
CA MET A 1 -24.12 -6.23 12.80
C MET A 1 -22.70 -6.61 13.16
N GLY A 2 -22.19 -7.78 12.77
CA GLY A 2 -20.79 -8.15 13.03
C GLY A 2 -19.86 -7.21 12.26
N GLU A 3 -18.67 -6.96 12.82
CA GLU A 3 -17.59 -6.25 12.12
C GLU A 3 -17.25 -6.99 10.83
N LYS A 4 -17.15 -6.25 9.73
CA LYS A 4 -16.69 -6.79 8.44
C LYS A 4 -15.16 -6.74 8.39
N SER A 5 -14.54 -7.71 7.76
CA SER A 5 -13.13 -7.59 7.42
C SER A 5 -12.94 -6.62 6.24
N ALA A 6 -11.77 -6.01 6.15
CA ALA A 6 -11.40 -5.19 4.99
C ALA A 6 -11.52 -5.97 3.68
N VAL A 7 -11.13 -7.26 3.67
CA VAL A 7 -11.24 -8.15 2.51
C VAL A 7 -12.68 -8.28 2.02
N GLU A 8 -13.65 -8.46 2.93
CA GLU A 8 -15.07 -8.56 2.58
C GLU A 8 -15.63 -7.24 2.05
N LEU A 9 -15.24 -6.10 2.66
CA LEU A 9 -15.66 -4.78 2.21
C LEU A 9 -15.16 -4.51 0.80
N PHE A 10 -13.86 -4.65 0.56
CA PHE A 10 -13.26 -4.35 -0.74
C PHE A 10 -13.64 -5.35 -1.82
N GLY A 11 -13.86 -6.63 -1.47
CA GLY A 11 -14.45 -7.62 -2.38
C GLY A 11 -15.81 -7.16 -2.89
N SER A 12 -16.68 -6.69 -2.00
CA SER A 12 -17.99 -6.15 -2.39
C SER A 12 -17.88 -4.88 -3.27
N TRP A 13 -16.84 -4.05 -3.05
CA TRP A 13 -16.61 -2.87 -3.88
C TRP A 13 -16.12 -3.21 -5.28
N ALA A 14 -15.30 -4.26 -5.44
CA ALA A 14 -14.89 -4.77 -6.75
C ALA A 14 -16.12 -5.19 -7.57
N GLU A 15 -17.03 -5.97 -6.96
CA GLU A 15 -18.27 -6.42 -7.60
C GLU A 15 -19.19 -5.25 -8.01
N MET A 16 -19.17 -4.15 -7.27
CA MET A 16 -19.96 -2.93 -7.55
C MET A 16 -19.24 -1.92 -8.46
N GLY A 17 -18.00 -2.17 -8.87
CA GLY A 17 -17.20 -1.26 -9.70
C GLY A 17 -16.75 0.02 -8.98
N LYS A 18 -16.78 0.06 -7.65
CA LYS A 18 -16.35 1.24 -6.85
C LYS A 18 -14.83 1.40 -6.80
N ASP A 19 -14.09 0.33 -7.04
CA ASP A 19 -12.63 0.31 -7.09
C ASP A 19 -12.02 1.21 -8.17
N GLU A 20 -12.74 1.47 -9.27
CA GLU A 20 -12.30 2.42 -10.31
C GLU A 20 -12.25 3.88 -9.80
N GLY A 21 -13.15 4.23 -8.87
CA GLY A 21 -13.12 5.52 -8.19
C GLY A 21 -11.89 5.68 -7.28
N MET A 22 -11.46 4.59 -6.65
CA MET A 22 -10.26 4.57 -5.81
C MET A 22 -8.98 4.81 -6.63
N GLU A 23 -8.81 4.16 -7.77
CA GLU A 23 -7.70 4.43 -8.68
C GLU A 23 -7.63 5.90 -9.04
N LYS A 24 -8.74 6.49 -9.48
CA LYS A 24 -8.78 7.90 -9.88
C LYS A 24 -8.44 8.84 -8.73
N GLY A 25 -8.89 8.53 -7.52
CA GLY A 25 -8.64 9.33 -6.32
C GLY A 25 -7.18 9.31 -5.88
N HIS A 26 -6.55 8.14 -5.92
CA HIS A 26 -5.23 7.92 -5.37
C HIS A 26 -4.08 7.99 -6.40
N SER A 27 -4.40 8.05 -7.70
CA SER A 27 -3.38 8.13 -8.76
C SER A 27 -2.31 9.19 -8.53
N PRO A 28 -2.62 10.43 -8.14
CA PRO A 28 -1.58 11.45 -7.95
C PRO A 28 -0.63 11.09 -6.80
N SER A 29 -1.15 10.52 -5.70
CA SER A 29 -0.36 10.11 -4.55
C SER A 29 0.55 8.92 -4.89
N VAL A 30 0.03 7.93 -5.61
CA VAL A 30 0.83 6.78 -6.06
C VAL A 30 1.89 7.20 -7.08
N ASP A 31 1.58 8.13 -8.00
CA ASP A 31 2.59 8.68 -8.92
C ASP A 31 3.73 9.38 -8.15
N PHE A 32 3.39 10.13 -7.12
CA PHE A 32 4.37 10.75 -6.26
C PHE A 32 5.22 9.69 -5.53
N MET A 33 4.59 8.68 -4.93
CA MET A 33 5.27 7.57 -4.25
C MET A 33 6.25 6.86 -5.19
N ILE A 34 5.79 6.47 -6.38
CA ILE A 34 6.61 5.81 -7.39
C ILE A 34 7.80 6.71 -7.79
N SER A 35 7.55 7.98 -8.12
CA SER A 35 8.59 8.91 -8.54
C SER A 35 9.68 9.07 -7.48
N LYS A 36 9.29 9.18 -6.21
CA LYS A 36 10.23 9.30 -5.08
C LYS A 36 11.00 8.01 -4.85
N ALA A 37 10.32 6.87 -4.85
CA ALA A 37 10.96 5.57 -4.60
C ALA A 37 11.94 5.19 -5.71
N VAL A 38 11.56 5.34 -6.98
CA VAL A 38 12.39 4.94 -8.13
C VAL A 38 13.68 5.76 -8.20
N THR A 39 13.66 7.06 -7.84
CA THR A 39 14.87 7.89 -7.82
C THR A 39 15.90 7.44 -6.77
N LYS A 40 15.49 6.66 -5.78
CA LYS A 40 16.35 6.11 -4.72
C LYS A 40 16.90 4.73 -5.05
N LEU A 41 16.42 4.09 -6.12
CA LEU A 41 16.84 2.77 -6.58
C LEU A 41 17.93 2.86 -7.65
N SER A 42 18.76 1.83 -7.74
CA SER A 42 19.69 1.66 -8.86
C SER A 42 18.97 1.15 -10.11
N ASP A 43 19.65 1.21 -11.26
CA ASP A 43 19.12 0.73 -12.54
C ASP A 43 18.64 -0.73 -12.44
N GLY A 44 17.38 -0.91 -12.75
CA GLY A 44 16.73 -2.21 -12.79
C GLY A 44 16.32 -2.75 -11.43
N PHE A 45 15.04 -2.54 -11.10
CA PHE A 45 14.43 -2.93 -9.84
C PHE A 45 13.28 -3.93 -10.04
N SER A 46 13.02 -4.72 -9.00
CA SER A 46 11.83 -5.53 -8.83
C SER A 46 10.93 -4.90 -7.75
N ALA A 47 9.61 -5.03 -7.90
CA ALA A 47 8.67 -4.41 -6.97
C ALA A 47 7.53 -5.36 -6.59
N ILE A 48 6.90 -5.06 -5.45
CA ILE A 48 5.64 -5.68 -5.05
C ILE A 48 4.69 -4.62 -4.45
N ASP A 49 3.44 -4.69 -4.87
CA ASP A 49 2.35 -3.87 -4.35
C ASP A 49 1.55 -4.68 -3.32
N VAL A 50 1.51 -4.18 -2.09
CA VAL A 50 0.91 -4.83 -0.92
C VAL A 50 -0.47 -4.24 -0.65
N GLY A 51 -1.51 -5.07 -0.76
CA GLY A 51 -2.89 -4.61 -0.82
C GLY A 51 -3.23 -4.05 -2.21
N CYS A 52 -2.84 -4.78 -3.26
CA CYS A 52 -2.84 -4.26 -4.64
C CYS A 52 -4.23 -4.05 -5.26
N GLY A 53 -5.29 -4.54 -4.61
CA GLY A 53 -6.65 -4.47 -5.15
C GLY A 53 -6.74 -5.01 -6.58
N ASN A 54 -7.33 -4.23 -7.49
CA ASN A 54 -7.46 -4.58 -8.91
C ASN A 54 -6.15 -4.44 -9.74
N GLY A 55 -5.00 -4.23 -9.08
CA GLY A 55 -3.68 -4.23 -9.68
C GLY A 55 -3.30 -2.99 -10.47
N TRP A 56 -4.01 -1.87 -10.34
CA TRP A 56 -3.72 -0.66 -11.11
C TRP A 56 -2.34 -0.04 -10.80
N ALA A 57 -1.92 -0.08 -9.51
CA ALA A 57 -0.59 0.40 -9.13
C ALA A 57 0.52 -0.56 -9.60
N VAL A 58 0.27 -1.87 -9.64
CA VAL A 58 1.17 -2.88 -10.25
C VAL A 58 1.42 -2.56 -11.72
N ARG A 59 0.37 -2.32 -12.50
CA ARG A 59 0.48 -1.95 -13.93
C ARG A 59 1.26 -0.65 -14.12
N ARG A 60 1.06 0.32 -13.23
CA ARG A 60 1.76 1.60 -13.24
C ARG A 60 3.24 1.47 -12.92
N LEU A 61 3.59 0.64 -11.94
CA LEU A 61 4.97 0.28 -11.60
C LEU A 61 5.66 -0.49 -12.73
N SER A 62 4.97 -1.47 -13.32
CA SER A 62 5.50 -2.27 -14.42
C SER A 62 5.87 -1.43 -15.64
N SER A 63 5.22 -0.27 -15.84
CA SER A 63 5.51 0.67 -16.93
C SER A 63 6.70 1.60 -16.66
N GLN A 64 7.26 1.59 -15.45
CA GLN A 64 8.41 2.44 -15.11
C GLN A 64 9.68 1.95 -15.78
N GLU A 65 10.49 2.90 -16.26
CA GLU A 65 11.82 2.58 -16.79
C GLU A 65 12.67 1.88 -15.72
N GLY A 66 13.34 0.81 -16.10
CA GLY A 66 14.14 0.00 -15.18
C GLY A 66 13.35 -1.04 -14.36
N CYS A 67 12.02 -1.09 -14.42
CA CYS A 67 11.27 -2.16 -13.77
C CYS A 67 11.51 -3.51 -14.46
N LYS A 68 12.09 -4.47 -13.73
CA LYS A 68 12.38 -5.84 -14.24
C LYS A 68 11.28 -6.84 -13.90
N GLY A 69 10.36 -6.47 -13.04
CA GLY A 69 9.21 -7.27 -12.65
C GLY A 69 8.48 -6.63 -11.49
N CYS A 70 7.16 -6.68 -11.55
CA CYS A 70 6.28 -6.20 -10.50
C CYS A 70 5.24 -7.27 -10.20
N ALA A 71 4.93 -7.46 -8.91
CA ALA A 71 3.86 -8.34 -8.47
C ALA A 71 2.88 -7.56 -7.59
N GLY A 72 1.66 -8.08 -7.46
CA GLY A 72 0.69 -7.59 -6.50
C GLY A 72 0.16 -8.69 -5.61
N VAL A 73 -0.15 -8.37 -4.36
CA VAL A 73 -0.80 -9.28 -3.43
C VAL A 73 -1.99 -8.59 -2.77
N ASP A 74 -3.12 -9.31 -2.72
CA ASP A 74 -4.33 -8.85 -2.05
C ASP A 74 -5.09 -10.07 -1.48
N GLY A 75 -5.82 -9.86 -0.39
CA GLY A 75 -6.64 -10.89 0.24
C GLY A 75 -7.99 -11.13 -0.42
N SER A 76 -8.44 -10.23 -1.29
CA SER A 76 -9.74 -10.30 -1.95
C SER A 76 -9.64 -11.05 -3.28
N GLU A 77 -10.31 -12.21 -3.36
CA GLU A 77 -10.37 -12.99 -4.60
C GLU A 77 -11.01 -12.19 -5.74
N SER A 78 -12.11 -11.47 -5.48
CA SER A 78 -12.78 -10.64 -6.50
C SER A 78 -11.86 -9.53 -7.05
N MET A 79 -11.03 -8.92 -6.20
CA MET A 79 -10.04 -7.92 -6.64
C MET A 79 -8.96 -8.57 -7.52
N ILE A 80 -8.42 -9.71 -7.11
CA ILE A 80 -7.38 -10.42 -7.87
C ILE A 80 -7.92 -10.99 -9.19
N GLU A 81 -9.15 -11.50 -9.21
CA GLU A 81 -9.79 -11.90 -10.47
C GLU A 81 -9.94 -10.72 -11.43
N LYS A 82 -10.36 -9.55 -10.92
CA LYS A 82 -10.44 -8.33 -11.71
C LYS A 82 -9.07 -7.89 -12.22
N ALA A 83 -8.03 -7.93 -11.37
CA ALA A 83 -6.66 -7.62 -11.75
C ALA A 83 -6.17 -8.50 -12.92
N ARG A 84 -6.36 -9.82 -12.79
CA ARG A 84 -6.01 -10.80 -13.83
C ARG A 84 -6.85 -10.63 -15.11
N GLY A 85 -8.11 -10.22 -14.98
CA GLY A 85 -8.97 -9.93 -16.13
C GLY A 85 -8.51 -8.73 -16.93
N ILE A 86 -7.95 -7.70 -16.27
CA ILE A 86 -7.44 -6.49 -16.90
C ILE A 86 -6.02 -6.71 -17.45
N ASP A 87 -5.19 -7.45 -16.72
CA ASP A 87 -3.79 -7.70 -17.03
C ASP A 87 -3.49 -9.21 -16.87
N PRO A 88 -3.81 -10.02 -17.90
CA PRO A 88 -3.66 -11.48 -17.85
C PRO A 88 -2.22 -11.97 -17.70
N ASP A 89 -1.25 -11.17 -18.13
CA ASP A 89 0.18 -11.49 -18.05
C ASP A 89 0.82 -10.97 -16.73
N GLY A 90 0.06 -10.25 -15.91
CA GLY A 90 0.49 -9.69 -14.64
C GLY A 90 0.67 -10.76 -13.56
N ASN A 91 1.53 -10.49 -12.61
CA ASN A 91 1.81 -11.37 -11.48
C ASN A 91 0.98 -10.96 -10.25
N TYR A 92 -0.12 -11.65 -10.01
CA TYR A 92 -1.05 -11.35 -8.91
C TYR A 92 -1.26 -12.58 -8.01
N ALA A 93 -1.06 -12.41 -6.69
CA ALA A 93 -1.30 -13.42 -5.67
C ALA A 93 -2.55 -13.08 -4.85
N CYS A 94 -3.50 -14.02 -4.76
CA CYS A 94 -4.58 -13.94 -3.80
C CYS A 94 -4.14 -14.57 -2.50
N GLN A 95 -3.71 -13.75 -1.53
CA GLN A 95 -3.15 -14.22 -0.28
C GLN A 95 -3.51 -13.30 0.88
N ARG A 96 -3.79 -13.88 2.02
CA ARG A 96 -4.10 -13.13 3.24
C ARG A 96 -2.82 -12.62 3.89
N LEU A 97 -2.79 -11.31 4.17
CA LEU A 97 -1.69 -10.67 4.89
C LEU A 97 -2.11 -10.47 6.36
N PRO A 98 -1.18 -10.59 7.29
CA PRO A 98 0.28 -10.77 7.12
C PRO A 98 0.76 -12.22 6.99
N ASP A 99 -0.14 -13.20 6.89
CA ASP A 99 0.19 -14.65 6.96
C ASP A 99 1.01 -15.18 5.77
N TRP A 100 1.20 -14.38 4.72
CA TRP A 100 1.94 -14.75 3.53
C TRP A 100 3.15 -13.84 3.30
N GLN A 101 4.18 -14.37 2.66
CA GLN A 101 5.36 -13.63 2.21
C GLN A 101 5.82 -14.14 0.84
N PRO A 102 6.49 -13.28 0.04
CA PRO A 102 7.03 -13.69 -1.26
C PRO A 102 8.20 -14.67 -1.11
N GLU A 103 8.40 -15.54 -2.12
CA GLU A 103 9.53 -16.48 -2.14
C GLU A 103 10.89 -15.77 -2.24
N GLY A 104 10.93 -14.58 -2.82
CA GLY A 104 12.14 -13.78 -3.03
C GLY A 104 11.97 -12.32 -2.64
N LYS A 105 13.08 -11.70 -2.25
CA LYS A 105 13.09 -10.28 -1.87
C LYS A 105 13.10 -9.38 -3.10
N VAL A 106 12.46 -8.22 -2.95
CA VAL A 106 12.32 -7.17 -3.99
C VAL A 106 13.12 -5.91 -3.62
N ASP A 107 13.29 -5.04 -4.59
CA ASP A 107 13.97 -3.76 -4.41
C ASP A 107 13.00 -2.67 -3.93
N LEU A 108 11.69 -2.81 -4.21
CA LEU A 108 10.66 -1.87 -3.84
C LEU A 108 9.42 -2.60 -3.29
N VAL A 109 8.97 -2.19 -2.12
CA VAL A 109 7.61 -2.46 -1.64
C VAL A 109 6.81 -1.19 -1.70
N ILE A 110 5.65 -1.22 -2.35
CA ILE A 110 4.68 -0.14 -2.33
C ILE A 110 3.37 -0.62 -1.69
N SER A 111 2.66 0.27 -1.01
CA SER A 111 1.34 -0.03 -0.44
C SER A 111 0.50 1.24 -0.41
N MET A 112 -0.70 1.20 -0.96
CA MET A 112 -1.65 2.32 -0.92
C MET A 112 -2.94 1.90 -0.26
N GLU A 113 -3.35 2.63 0.79
CA GLU A 113 -4.62 2.44 1.49
C GLU A 113 -4.82 1.02 2.04
N PHE A 114 -3.77 0.42 2.58
CA PHE A 114 -3.83 -0.95 3.08
C PHE A 114 -3.35 -1.08 4.54
N MET A 115 -2.21 -0.50 4.91
CA MET A 115 -1.50 -0.80 6.16
C MET A 115 -2.34 -0.65 7.42
N TYR A 116 -3.19 0.35 7.48
CA TYR A 116 -4.03 0.63 8.66
C TYR A 116 -5.21 -0.35 8.83
N TYR A 117 -5.45 -1.27 7.87
CA TYR A 117 -6.42 -2.36 8.04
C TYR A 117 -5.85 -3.58 8.77
N LEU A 118 -4.54 -3.60 9.00
CA LEU A 118 -3.90 -4.66 9.77
C LEU A 118 -4.11 -4.48 11.27
N GLU A 119 -4.23 -5.57 12.00
CA GLU A 119 -4.30 -5.56 13.45
C GLU A 119 -2.99 -5.06 14.09
N ASP A 120 -1.85 -5.45 13.50
CA ASP A 120 -0.51 -5.02 13.90
C ASP A 120 0.27 -4.48 12.68
N PRO A 121 0.01 -3.24 12.25
CA PRO A 121 0.72 -2.66 11.11
C PRO A 121 2.21 -2.44 11.37
N LEU A 122 2.62 -2.14 12.61
CA LEU A 122 4.02 -1.90 12.94
C LEU A 122 4.84 -3.20 12.97
N GLY A 123 4.25 -4.29 13.47
CA GLY A 123 4.85 -5.62 13.34
C GLY A 123 5.04 -6.02 11.89
N PHE A 124 4.07 -5.71 11.04
CA PHE A 124 4.16 -5.99 9.61
C PHE A 124 5.24 -5.14 8.89
N LEU A 125 5.49 -3.89 9.31
CA LEU A 125 6.63 -3.11 8.81
C LEU A 125 7.96 -3.82 9.07
N SER A 126 8.12 -4.43 10.24
CA SER A 126 9.30 -5.23 10.58
C SER A 126 9.45 -6.46 9.68
N ASP A 127 8.34 -7.13 9.33
CA ASP A 127 8.35 -8.26 8.41
C ASP A 127 8.68 -7.82 6.98
N LEU A 128 8.15 -6.70 6.50
CA LEU A 128 8.49 -6.12 5.20
C LEU A 128 9.98 -5.81 5.12
N ASN A 129 10.57 -5.21 6.14
CA ASN A 129 12.00 -4.97 6.19
C ASN A 129 12.80 -6.28 6.13
N ARG A 130 12.52 -7.23 7.03
CA ARG A 130 13.33 -8.45 7.20
C ARG A 130 13.18 -9.43 6.06
N HIS A 131 11.96 -9.64 5.57
CA HIS A 131 11.62 -10.78 4.72
C HIS A 131 11.31 -10.40 3.27
N TRP A 132 10.86 -9.16 3.00
CA TRP A 132 10.42 -8.76 1.67
C TRP A 132 11.43 -7.92 0.91
N LEU A 133 12.17 -7.05 1.60
CA LEU A 133 13.11 -6.12 0.98
C LEU A 133 14.53 -6.64 0.96
N LYS A 134 15.23 -6.43 -0.16
CA LYS A 134 16.67 -6.56 -0.29
C LYS A 134 17.36 -5.46 0.51
N GLU A 135 18.67 -5.63 0.81
CA GLU A 135 19.50 -4.57 1.38
C GLU A 135 19.53 -3.35 0.44
N GLY A 136 19.31 -2.17 0.99
CA GLY A 136 19.16 -0.92 0.24
C GLY A 136 17.80 -0.75 -0.46
N GLY A 137 16.89 -1.70 -0.30
CA GLY A 137 15.52 -1.64 -0.85
C GLY A 137 14.69 -0.53 -0.23
N ILE A 138 13.65 -0.12 -0.92
CA ILE A 138 12.78 1.01 -0.56
C ILE A 138 11.40 0.50 -0.20
N ILE A 139 10.82 1.09 0.85
CA ILE A 139 9.39 1.01 1.13
C ILE A 139 8.75 2.37 0.83
N ALA A 140 7.56 2.34 0.22
CA ALA A 140 6.73 3.53 0.01
C ALA A 140 5.28 3.20 0.38
N ILE A 141 4.73 3.90 1.36
CA ILE A 141 3.38 3.68 1.89
C ILE A 141 2.56 4.94 1.73
N GLY A 142 1.34 4.81 1.25
CA GLY A 142 0.34 5.89 1.19
C GLY A 142 -0.86 5.54 2.05
N ILE A 143 -1.24 6.41 2.95
CA ILE A 143 -2.39 6.24 3.84
C ILE A 143 -3.19 7.54 3.97
N ASP A 144 -4.50 7.40 3.98
CA ASP A 144 -5.43 8.52 4.15
C ASP A 144 -6.03 8.55 5.57
N HIS A 145 -6.01 7.40 6.26
CA HIS A 145 -6.51 7.29 7.63
C HIS A 145 -5.39 7.46 8.65
N TYR A 146 -5.28 8.65 9.25
CA TYR A 146 -4.33 8.98 10.31
C TYR A 146 -4.87 10.14 11.17
N VAL A 147 -4.35 10.30 12.39
CA VAL A 147 -4.91 11.20 13.41
C VAL A 147 -4.98 12.65 12.93
N GLU A 148 -3.95 13.13 12.23
CA GLU A 148 -3.87 14.52 11.73
C GLU A 148 -4.80 14.77 10.52
N ASN A 149 -5.49 13.74 9.99
CA ASN A 149 -6.52 13.88 8.96
C ASN A 149 -7.93 13.68 9.55
N PRO A 150 -8.55 14.72 10.14
CA PRO A 150 -9.77 14.59 10.95
C PRO A 150 -10.95 13.96 10.21
N VAL A 151 -11.05 14.16 8.90
CA VAL A 151 -12.16 13.61 8.09
C VAL A 151 -12.12 12.10 8.01
N SER A 152 -10.95 11.48 8.20
CA SER A 152 -10.79 10.03 8.15
C SER A 152 -11.14 9.33 9.47
N ILE A 153 -11.16 10.05 10.60
CA ILE A 153 -11.33 9.47 11.95
C ILE A 153 -12.66 8.73 12.12
N SER A 154 -13.69 9.14 11.40
CA SER A 154 -15.01 8.47 11.43
C SER A 154 -15.12 7.25 10.52
N TRP A 155 -14.08 6.92 9.73
CA TRP A 155 -14.15 5.84 8.75
C TRP A 155 -14.32 4.44 9.36
N PRO A 156 -13.64 4.08 10.47
CA PRO A 156 -13.86 2.77 11.09
C PRO A 156 -15.33 2.51 11.41
N ASP A 157 -15.99 3.47 12.03
CA ASP A 157 -17.40 3.37 12.38
C ASP A 157 -18.32 3.39 11.16
N SER A 158 -18.06 4.28 10.20
CA SER A 158 -18.91 4.47 9.01
C SER A 158 -18.82 3.30 8.02
N LEU A 159 -17.67 2.65 7.93
CA LEU A 159 -17.45 1.47 7.08
C LEU A 159 -17.69 0.15 7.82
N GLY A 160 -17.69 0.18 9.17
CA GLY A 160 -17.81 -1.02 10.01
C GLY A 160 -16.60 -1.95 9.88
N VAL A 161 -15.40 -1.38 9.66
CA VAL A 161 -14.14 -2.09 9.52
C VAL A 161 -13.13 -1.50 10.50
N PRO A 162 -12.49 -2.32 11.34
CA PRO A 162 -11.43 -1.85 12.23
C PRO A 162 -10.26 -1.23 11.44
N MET A 163 -9.72 -0.14 11.98
CA MET A 163 -8.55 0.54 11.41
C MET A 163 -7.60 0.96 12.52
N ALA A 164 -6.32 0.80 12.32
CA ALA A 164 -5.27 1.33 13.19
C ALA A 164 -5.17 2.85 12.98
N THR A 165 -5.65 3.62 13.96
CA THR A 165 -5.60 5.08 13.92
C THR A 165 -4.34 5.56 14.64
N MET A 166 -3.35 6.00 13.88
CA MET A 166 -2.05 6.44 14.41
C MET A 166 -1.73 7.84 13.90
N THR A 167 -0.90 8.55 14.67
CA THR A 167 -0.33 9.85 14.28
C THR A 167 0.77 9.66 13.22
N ILE A 168 1.10 10.75 12.51
CA ILE A 168 2.26 10.78 11.61
C ILE A 168 3.52 10.33 12.36
N GLN A 169 3.72 10.81 13.60
CA GLN A 169 4.91 10.48 14.37
C GLN A 169 4.97 8.99 14.74
N GLU A 170 3.85 8.36 15.13
CA GLU A 170 3.80 6.93 15.43
C GLU A 170 4.12 6.08 14.19
N TRP A 171 3.71 6.51 13.00
CA TRP A 171 4.09 5.84 11.75
C TRP A 171 5.59 5.98 11.45
N LEU A 172 6.18 7.18 11.69
CA LEU A 172 7.62 7.42 11.48
C LEU A 172 8.45 6.58 12.47
N ASP A 173 8.11 6.65 13.74
CA ASP A 173 8.78 5.86 14.79
C ASP A 173 8.68 4.35 14.48
N GLY A 174 7.51 3.89 14.02
CA GLY A 174 7.30 2.51 13.62
C GLY A 174 8.19 2.06 12.44
N LEU A 175 8.43 2.93 11.46
CA LEU A 175 9.38 2.64 10.38
C LEU A 175 10.83 2.55 10.90
N GLU A 176 11.24 3.50 11.74
CA GLU A 176 12.58 3.50 12.34
C GLU A 176 12.80 2.27 13.24
N ASP A 177 11.83 1.93 14.08
CA ASP A 177 11.85 0.75 14.95
C ASP A 177 11.87 -0.56 14.15
N ALA A 178 11.23 -0.59 12.97
CA ALA A 178 11.28 -1.71 12.03
C ALA A 178 12.64 -1.84 11.32
N GLY A 179 13.56 -0.89 11.51
CA GLY A 179 14.91 -0.89 10.97
C GLY A 179 15.06 -0.18 9.62
N PHE A 180 14.09 0.65 9.23
CA PHE A 180 14.25 1.53 8.08
C PHE A 180 15.08 2.77 8.44
N ASN A 181 15.89 3.22 7.49
CA ASN A 181 16.70 4.43 7.56
C ASN A 181 16.21 5.43 6.51
N GLU A 182 16.74 6.65 6.54
CA GLU A 182 16.34 7.73 5.62
C GLU A 182 14.82 7.90 5.55
N VAL A 183 14.14 7.74 6.71
CA VAL A 183 12.69 7.82 6.79
C VAL A 183 12.23 9.26 6.54
N GLU A 184 11.32 9.43 5.60
CA GLU A 184 10.73 10.72 5.25
C GLU A 184 9.23 10.59 5.08
N HIS A 185 8.50 11.69 5.29
CA HIS A 185 7.07 11.76 5.02
C HIS A 185 6.70 12.98 4.18
N HIS A 186 5.58 12.87 3.48
CA HIS A 186 4.96 13.93 2.69
C HIS A 186 3.45 13.83 2.82
N GLN A 187 2.76 14.97 2.68
CA GLN A 187 1.30 14.99 2.52
C GLN A 187 0.99 15.44 1.10
N THR A 188 0.35 14.57 0.32
CA THR A 188 0.04 14.85 -1.09
C THR A 188 -1.43 15.14 -1.30
N GLY A 189 -1.74 16.10 -2.17
CA GLY A 189 -3.12 16.45 -2.49
C GLY A 189 -3.89 17.15 -1.36
N ALA A 190 -3.20 17.75 -0.39
CA ALA A 190 -3.83 18.52 0.68
C ALA A 190 -4.66 19.70 0.13
N ARG A 191 -5.80 19.98 0.77
CA ARG A 191 -6.72 21.09 0.46
C ARG A 191 -7.50 21.49 1.71
N GLU A 192 -8.33 22.54 1.63
CA GLU A 192 -8.99 23.17 2.77
C GLU A 192 -9.64 22.19 3.78
N ASP A 193 -10.27 21.12 3.30
CA ASP A 193 -10.97 20.12 4.13
C ASP A 193 -10.30 18.74 4.09
N TRP A 194 -9.04 18.66 3.66
CA TRP A 194 -8.34 17.39 3.47
C TRP A 194 -6.84 17.55 3.66
N GLU A 195 -6.29 16.90 4.68
CA GLU A 195 -4.86 16.98 5.00
C GLU A 195 -3.93 16.29 3.97
N GLY A 196 -4.52 15.58 3.03
CA GLY A 196 -3.79 14.87 1.99
C GLY A 196 -3.53 13.41 2.35
N THR A 197 -3.06 12.66 1.36
CA THR A 197 -2.51 11.33 1.58
C THR A 197 -1.16 11.47 2.28
N LEU A 198 -1.00 10.85 3.43
CA LEU A 198 0.30 10.72 4.08
C LEU A 198 1.12 9.67 3.32
N VAL A 199 2.21 10.12 2.72
CA VAL A 199 3.19 9.26 2.06
C VAL A 199 4.41 9.10 2.94
N LEU A 200 4.76 7.87 3.23
CA LEU A 200 5.91 7.47 4.05
C LEU A 200 6.91 6.72 3.17
N ILE A 201 8.18 7.07 3.26
CA ILE A 201 9.25 6.43 2.49
C ILE A 201 10.39 6.10 3.43
N GLY A 202 10.95 4.90 3.31
CA GLY A 202 12.10 4.44 4.09
C GLY A 202 13.02 3.56 3.26
N ARG A 203 14.28 3.50 3.64
CA ARG A 203 15.31 2.62 3.07
C ARG A 203 15.67 1.54 4.07
N LYS A 204 15.74 0.29 3.64
CA LYS A 204 16.33 -0.80 4.42
C LYS A 204 17.82 -0.67 4.54
#